data_c78722502876f5103cf7ba7856667bdb
#
_entry.id   c78722502876f5103cf7ba7856667bdb
#
_cell.length_a   1.000
_cell.length_b   1.000
_cell.length_c   1.000
_cell.angle_alpha   90.00
_cell.angle_beta   90.00
_cell.angle_gamma   90.00
#
_symmetry.space_group_name_H-M   'P 1'
#
loop_
_entity.id
_entity.type
_entity.pdbx_description
1 polymer ?
#
loop_
_entity_poly.entity_id
_entity_poly.type
_entity_poly.pdbx_seq_one_letter_code
_entity_poly.pdbx_strand_id
1 'polypeptide(L)'
;MVNVKQLNKSISGFLTGYKKSAKTLQTIIENFIDSFNAEDGLNKNSTPLDTLLKGLRKTDAVLVKMYIAEVTNAKVYINAKGNHTLKIDGTELTTNDKYGTIQWNNMERNVVVMSLDYYKTMAEALKATEKTITKAIKTARTDEELAQLKTKINEMLTA
;
A
#
# COMPACT_ATOMS: atom_id res chain seq x y z
N MET A 1 22.77 6.86 -11.04
CA MET A 1 21.38 7.23 -10.68
C MET A 1 20.53 7.32 -11.93
N VAL A 2 19.23 7.08 -11.79
CA VAL A 2 18.29 7.11 -12.91
C VAL A 2 17.55 8.45 -12.88
N ASN A 3 17.52 9.17 -14.00
CA ASN A 3 16.76 10.41 -14.08
C ASN A 3 15.29 10.16 -14.44
N VAL A 4 14.45 11.20 -14.32
CA VAL A 4 12.99 11.12 -14.58
C VAL A 4 12.67 10.51 -15.94
N LYS A 5 13.39 10.89 -17.01
CA LYS A 5 13.15 10.39 -18.37
C LYS A 5 13.44 8.89 -18.49
N GLN A 6 14.54 8.43 -17.90
CA GLN A 6 14.94 7.03 -17.90
C GLN A 6 13.95 6.17 -17.09
N LEU A 7 13.54 6.65 -15.91
CA LEU A 7 12.58 5.94 -15.07
C LEU A 7 11.21 5.85 -15.76
N ASN A 8 10.71 6.93 -16.33
CA ASN A 8 9.46 6.92 -17.09
C ASN A 8 9.50 5.95 -18.28
N LYS A 9 10.62 5.85 -18.99
CA LYS A 9 10.81 4.87 -20.07
C LYS A 9 10.73 3.44 -19.54
N SER A 10 11.37 3.15 -18.40
CA SER A 10 11.32 1.82 -17.74
C SER A 10 9.91 1.48 -17.27
N ILE A 11 9.21 2.44 -16.66
CA ILE A 11 7.81 2.28 -16.25
C ILE A 11 6.90 2.00 -17.44
N SER A 12 7.00 2.79 -18.50
CA SER A 12 6.21 2.61 -19.73
C SER A 12 6.44 1.25 -20.36
N GLY A 13 7.71 0.83 -20.50
CA GLY A 13 8.07 -0.48 -21.02
C GLY A 13 7.58 -1.64 -20.13
N PHE A 14 7.58 -1.47 -18.82
CA PHE A 14 7.02 -2.44 -17.89
C PHE A 14 5.49 -2.53 -18.01
N LEU A 15 4.78 -1.41 -18.02
CA LEU A 15 3.32 -1.38 -18.11
C LEU A 15 2.79 -1.93 -19.44
N THR A 16 3.50 -1.69 -20.54
CA THR A 16 3.14 -2.24 -21.87
C THR A 16 3.30 -3.76 -21.92
N GLY A 17 4.26 -4.32 -21.17
CA GLY A 17 4.53 -5.75 -21.09
C GLY A 17 4.17 -6.36 -19.74
N TYR A 18 3.06 -6.03 -19.13
CA TYR A 18 2.63 -6.34 -17.73
C TYR A 18 2.82 -7.80 -17.27
N LYS A 19 3.22 -8.70 -18.15
CA LYS A 19 3.58 -10.09 -17.82
C LYS A 19 5.06 -10.25 -17.38
N LYS A 20 5.82 -9.17 -17.30
CA LYS A 20 7.21 -9.23 -16.87
C LYS A 20 7.33 -9.35 -15.35
N SER A 21 8.31 -10.14 -14.94
CA SER A 21 8.51 -10.68 -13.60
C SER A 21 8.45 -9.65 -12.46
N ALA A 22 8.06 -10.10 -11.28
CA ALA A 22 8.13 -9.35 -10.02
C ALA A 22 9.50 -8.67 -9.81
N LYS A 23 10.58 -9.29 -10.30
CA LYS A 23 11.94 -8.74 -10.27
C LYS A 23 12.09 -7.42 -11.04
N THR A 24 11.45 -7.28 -12.22
CA THR A 24 11.51 -6.03 -12.98
C THR A 24 10.80 -4.90 -12.25
N LEU A 25 9.66 -5.18 -11.61
CA LEU A 25 8.96 -4.18 -10.80
C LEU A 25 9.78 -3.78 -9.56
N GLN A 26 10.41 -4.77 -8.89
CA GLN A 26 11.31 -4.50 -7.77
C GLN A 26 12.42 -3.52 -8.19
N THR A 27 13.12 -3.80 -9.28
CA THR A 27 14.19 -2.91 -9.79
C THR A 27 13.69 -1.49 -10.12
N ILE A 28 12.48 -1.35 -10.66
CA ILE A 28 11.89 -0.03 -10.94
C ILE A 28 11.64 0.75 -9.65
N ILE A 29 11.13 0.08 -8.61
CA ILE A 29 10.85 0.68 -7.31
C ILE A 29 12.17 1.09 -6.63
N GLU A 30 13.18 0.23 -6.64
CA GLU A 30 14.50 0.52 -6.08
C GLU A 30 15.15 1.71 -6.79
N ASN A 31 15.13 1.73 -8.14
CA ASN A 31 15.61 2.87 -8.91
C ASN A 31 14.88 4.18 -8.56
N PHE A 32 13.57 4.12 -8.27
CA PHE A 32 12.83 5.28 -7.78
C PHE A 32 13.37 5.74 -6.43
N ILE A 33 13.50 4.83 -5.46
CA ILE A 33 13.98 5.14 -4.10
C ILE A 33 15.38 5.75 -4.16
N ASP A 34 16.32 5.08 -4.85
CA ASP A 34 17.73 5.48 -4.95
C ASP A 34 17.95 6.83 -5.63
N SER A 35 17.06 7.18 -6.57
CA SER A 35 17.20 8.41 -7.35
C SER A 35 16.33 9.56 -6.82
N PHE A 36 15.48 9.33 -5.80
CA PHE A 36 14.49 10.31 -5.36
C PHE A 36 15.10 11.62 -4.89
N ASN A 37 16.15 11.56 -4.07
CA ASN A 37 16.77 12.74 -3.45
C ASN A 37 17.79 13.44 -4.37
N ALA A 38 18.30 12.73 -5.37
CA ALA A 38 19.38 13.25 -6.19
C ALA A 38 18.92 14.37 -7.14
N GLU A 39 19.68 15.46 -7.21
CA GLU A 39 19.37 16.60 -8.09
C GLU A 39 19.44 16.22 -9.58
N ASP A 40 20.41 15.39 -9.96
CA ASP A 40 20.55 14.80 -11.31
C ASP A 40 19.64 13.58 -11.53
N GLY A 41 18.93 13.11 -10.48
CA GLY A 41 17.98 12.01 -10.49
C GLY A 41 16.54 12.49 -10.65
N LEU A 42 15.72 12.23 -9.63
CA LEU A 42 14.30 12.61 -9.61
C LEU A 42 14.05 13.99 -8.99
N ASN A 43 15.01 14.54 -8.27
CA ASN A 43 14.91 15.82 -7.57
C ASN A 43 13.59 15.95 -6.79
N LYS A 44 13.30 14.94 -5.97
CA LYS A 44 12.08 14.82 -5.14
C LYS A 44 10.75 14.76 -5.92
N ASN A 45 10.81 14.43 -7.21
CA ASN A 45 9.64 14.31 -8.06
C ASN A 45 8.99 12.93 -7.93
N SER A 46 7.79 12.85 -7.36
CA SER A 46 7.03 11.62 -7.20
C SER A 46 6.19 11.21 -8.42
N THR A 47 6.08 12.05 -9.44
CA THR A 47 5.26 11.81 -10.65
C THR A 47 5.54 10.45 -11.32
N PRO A 48 6.79 9.97 -11.45
CA PRO A 48 7.06 8.64 -12.01
C PRO A 48 6.42 7.51 -11.19
N LEU A 49 6.48 7.61 -9.86
CA LEU A 49 5.85 6.63 -8.97
C LEU A 49 4.32 6.66 -9.11
N ASP A 50 3.71 7.84 -9.16
CA ASP A 50 2.26 7.99 -9.36
C ASP A 50 1.81 7.36 -10.68
N THR A 51 2.60 7.53 -11.75
CA THR A 51 2.35 6.92 -13.06
C THR A 51 2.42 5.39 -12.98
N LEU A 52 3.45 4.85 -12.31
CA LEU A 52 3.57 3.42 -12.06
C LEU A 52 2.36 2.88 -11.30
N LEU A 53 2.03 3.49 -10.16
CA LEU A 53 0.95 3.02 -9.28
C LEU A 53 -0.43 3.05 -9.96
N LYS A 54 -0.69 4.04 -10.84
CA LYS A 54 -1.92 4.10 -11.64
C LYS A 54 -2.01 3.01 -12.70
N GLY A 55 -0.87 2.58 -13.24
CA GLY A 55 -0.80 1.53 -14.27
C GLY A 55 -0.80 0.11 -13.72
N LEU A 56 -0.53 -0.08 -12.43
CA LEU A 56 -0.55 -1.39 -11.77
C LEU A 56 -1.97 -1.88 -11.48
N ARG A 57 -2.12 -3.21 -11.33
CA ARG A 57 -3.34 -3.76 -10.72
C ARG A 57 -3.51 -3.19 -9.31
N LYS A 58 -4.75 -2.99 -8.90
CA LYS A 58 -5.07 -2.38 -7.60
C LYS A 58 -4.38 -3.09 -6.42
N THR A 59 -4.30 -4.42 -6.47
CA THR A 59 -3.63 -5.25 -5.46
C THR A 59 -2.13 -5.01 -5.43
N ASP A 60 -1.47 -4.96 -6.59
CA ASP A 60 -0.04 -4.78 -6.70
C ASP A 60 0.37 -3.36 -6.31
N ALA A 61 -0.44 -2.37 -6.69
CA ALA A 61 -0.23 -0.98 -6.28
C ALA A 61 -0.28 -0.81 -4.74
N VAL A 62 -1.15 -1.57 -4.05
CA VAL A 62 -1.19 -1.57 -2.58
C VAL A 62 0.08 -2.18 -2.01
N LEU A 63 0.52 -3.35 -2.50
CA LEU A 63 1.73 -4.00 -2.01
C LEU A 63 2.98 -3.14 -2.25
N VAL A 64 3.08 -2.47 -3.40
CA VAL A 64 4.18 -1.55 -3.70
C VAL A 64 4.20 -0.38 -2.72
N LYS A 65 3.05 0.23 -2.41
CA LYS A 65 2.96 1.32 -1.43
C LYS A 65 3.39 0.85 -0.04
N MET A 66 2.95 -0.33 0.38
CA MET A 66 3.34 -0.93 1.66
C MET A 66 4.83 -1.22 1.70
N TYR A 67 5.40 -1.77 0.61
CA TYR A 67 6.83 -2.01 0.51
C TYR A 67 7.64 -0.73 0.69
N ILE A 68 7.30 0.34 -0.06
CA ILE A 68 8.01 1.62 0.06
C ILE A 68 7.94 2.16 1.49
N ALA A 69 6.78 2.10 2.14
CA ALA A 69 6.64 2.55 3.53
C ALA A 69 7.39 1.66 4.53
N GLU A 70 7.56 0.37 4.24
CA GLU A 70 8.30 -0.56 5.09
C GLU A 70 9.81 -0.36 5.02
N VAL A 71 10.34 0.01 3.84
CA VAL A 71 11.80 0.15 3.62
C VAL A 71 12.29 1.58 3.66
N THR A 72 11.39 2.56 3.80
CA THR A 72 11.74 3.98 3.84
C THR A 72 10.98 4.72 4.97
N ASN A 73 11.24 6.02 5.10
CA ASN A 73 10.50 6.92 6.00
C ASN A 73 9.13 7.36 5.47
N ALA A 74 8.71 6.89 4.28
CA ALA A 74 7.38 7.17 3.75
C ALA A 74 6.28 6.49 4.58
N LYS A 75 5.05 7.02 4.52
CA LYS A 75 3.92 6.51 5.29
C LYS A 75 2.76 6.13 4.38
N VAL A 76 2.06 5.04 4.70
CA VAL A 76 0.82 4.65 4.04
C VAL A 76 -0.37 5.00 4.91
N TYR A 77 -1.29 5.77 4.36
CA TYR A 77 -2.58 6.10 4.97
C TYR A 77 -3.69 5.36 4.27
N ILE A 78 -4.63 4.84 5.03
CA ILE A 78 -5.80 4.13 4.51
C ILE A 78 -7.02 4.99 4.80
N ASN A 79 -7.74 5.42 3.76
CA ASN A 79 -8.95 6.21 3.96
C ASN A 79 -10.16 5.34 4.34
N ALA A 80 -11.26 5.96 4.76
CA ALA A 80 -12.50 5.27 5.16
C ALA A 80 -13.10 4.35 4.07
N LYS A 81 -12.66 4.49 2.80
CA LYS A 81 -13.04 3.62 1.68
C LYS A 81 -12.07 2.46 1.46
N GLY A 82 -11.05 2.30 2.32
CA GLY A 82 -10.02 1.28 2.19
C GLY A 82 -8.97 1.57 1.12
N ASN A 83 -8.90 2.79 0.59
CA ASN A 83 -7.88 3.16 -0.38
C ASN A 83 -6.57 3.52 0.33
N HIS A 84 -5.49 2.93 -0.14
CA HIS A 84 -4.14 3.19 0.36
C HIS A 84 -3.55 4.41 -0.35
N THR A 85 -3.07 5.37 0.42
CA THR A 85 -2.36 6.55 -0.09
C THR A 85 -0.97 6.56 0.49
N LEU A 86 0.05 6.54 -0.37
CA LEU A 86 1.44 6.71 0.03
C LEU A 86 1.73 8.20 0.15
N LYS A 87 2.34 8.60 1.25
CA LYS A 87 2.80 9.96 1.48
C LYS A 87 4.29 9.93 1.80
N ILE A 88 5.05 10.66 1.02
CA ILE A 88 6.45 10.92 1.29
C ILE A 88 6.46 12.23 2.10
N ASP A 89 6.70 12.09 3.41
CA ASP A 89 6.73 13.24 4.32
C ASP A 89 8.10 13.91 4.25
N GLY A 90 8.07 15.19 3.93
CA GLY A 90 9.26 16.01 4.01
C GLY A 90 10.08 16.07 2.75
N THR A 91 11.32 16.41 2.94
CA THR A 91 12.23 16.82 1.88
C THR A 91 13.10 15.69 1.34
N GLU A 92 13.15 14.56 2.04
CA GLU A 92 14.04 13.45 1.68
C GLU A 92 13.40 12.11 1.94
N LEU A 93 13.64 11.17 1.02
CA LEU A 93 13.28 9.77 1.18
C LEU A 93 14.52 9.02 1.69
N THR A 94 14.45 8.53 2.93
CA THR A 94 15.55 7.78 3.56
C THR A 94 15.19 6.31 3.67
N THR A 95 16.15 5.42 3.41
CA THR A 95 15.99 3.98 3.53
C THR A 95 16.40 3.50 4.93
N ASN A 96 15.86 2.35 5.34
CA ASN A 96 16.22 1.65 6.58
C ASN A 96 16.94 0.31 6.27
N ASP A 97 17.24 -0.44 7.31
CA ASP A 97 17.96 -1.73 7.25
C ASP A 97 17.20 -2.85 6.49
N LYS A 98 15.91 -2.69 6.28
CA LYS A 98 15.10 -3.64 5.50
C LYS A 98 15.24 -3.44 3.99
N TYR A 99 15.72 -2.27 3.54
CA TYR A 99 15.94 -1.99 2.13
C TYR A 99 16.95 -2.97 1.52
N GLY A 100 16.61 -3.55 0.38
CA GLY A 100 17.41 -4.60 -0.27
C GLY A 100 17.29 -6.00 0.34
N THR A 101 16.64 -6.16 1.51
CA THR A 101 16.49 -7.48 2.18
C THR A 101 15.12 -8.11 1.92
N ILE A 102 14.08 -7.31 1.71
CA ILE A 102 12.72 -7.78 1.42
C ILE A 102 12.30 -7.42 0.00
N GLN A 103 11.27 -8.08 -0.50
CA GLN A 103 10.71 -7.83 -1.83
C GLN A 103 9.26 -7.38 -1.73
N TRP A 104 8.81 -6.52 -2.66
CA TRP A 104 7.46 -5.96 -2.68
C TRP A 104 6.35 -7.03 -2.74
N ASN A 105 6.60 -8.15 -3.43
CA ASN A 105 5.64 -9.25 -3.57
C ASN A 105 5.55 -10.17 -2.36
N ASN A 106 6.51 -10.06 -1.44
CA ASN A 106 6.50 -10.78 -0.16
C ASN A 106 5.82 -9.96 0.94
N MET A 107 5.39 -8.73 0.65
CA MET A 107 4.58 -7.96 1.58
C MET A 107 3.28 -8.70 1.85
N GLU A 108 3.09 -9.11 3.08
CA GLU A 108 1.82 -9.66 3.50
C GLU A 108 0.74 -8.59 3.32
N ARG A 109 -0.43 -9.00 2.81
CA ARG A 109 -1.64 -8.19 2.86
C ARG A 109 -2.13 -8.14 4.31
N ASN A 110 -1.32 -7.59 5.18
CA ASN A 110 -1.78 -7.33 6.53
C ASN A 110 -3.04 -6.50 6.38
N VAL A 111 -4.14 -7.06 6.87
CA VAL A 111 -5.32 -6.26 7.16
C VAL A 111 -4.81 -5.22 8.15
N VAL A 112 -4.51 -4.03 7.63
CA VAL A 112 -4.05 -2.93 8.47
C VAL A 112 -5.21 -2.69 9.42
N VAL A 113 -5.01 -3.10 10.66
CA VAL A 113 -5.89 -2.70 11.75
C VAL A 113 -5.78 -1.19 11.78
N MET A 114 -6.82 -0.54 11.26
CA MET A 114 -6.87 0.91 11.21
C MET A 114 -6.74 1.42 12.63
N SER A 115 -5.66 2.13 12.94
CA SER A 115 -5.55 2.78 14.23
C SER A 115 -6.68 3.80 14.35
N LEU A 116 -7.20 3.98 15.58
CA LEU A 116 -8.21 5.01 15.88
C LEU A 116 -7.80 6.41 15.41
N ASP A 117 -6.50 6.67 15.34
CA ASP A 117 -5.90 7.93 14.85
C ASP A 117 -6.21 8.20 13.36
N TYR A 118 -6.54 7.16 12.61
CA TYR A 118 -6.94 7.29 11.21
C TYR A 118 -8.34 7.88 11.05
N TYR A 119 -9.23 7.66 12.01
CA TYR A 119 -10.58 8.20 11.99
C TYR A 119 -10.58 9.56 12.69
N LYS A 120 -11.02 10.59 11.97
CA LYS A 120 -11.14 11.95 12.53
C LYS A 120 -12.05 12.01 13.75
N THR A 121 -12.96 11.03 13.88
CA THR A 121 -13.86 10.91 15.02
C THR A 121 -14.14 9.44 15.34
N MET A 122 -14.45 9.14 16.60
CA MET A 122 -14.92 7.83 17.03
C MET A 122 -16.17 7.38 16.25
N ALA A 123 -17.02 8.32 15.86
CA ALA A 123 -18.23 8.03 15.08
C ALA A 123 -17.91 7.48 13.68
N GLU A 124 -16.84 7.96 13.03
CA GLU A 124 -16.40 7.42 11.73
C GLU A 124 -15.83 6.01 11.88
N ALA A 125 -15.08 5.75 12.95
CA ALA A 125 -14.55 4.42 13.27
C ALA A 125 -15.68 3.40 13.49
N LEU A 126 -16.66 3.75 14.31
CA LEU A 126 -17.84 2.92 14.57
C LEU A 126 -18.63 2.61 13.31
N LYS A 127 -18.87 3.62 12.46
CA LYS A 127 -19.59 3.47 11.20
C LYS A 127 -18.88 2.57 10.20
N ALA A 128 -17.54 2.62 10.15
CA ALA A 128 -16.74 1.75 9.29
C ALA A 128 -16.76 0.31 9.79
N THR A 129 -16.70 0.10 11.10
CA THR A 129 -16.79 -1.22 11.74
C THR A 129 -18.16 -1.84 11.50
N GLU A 130 -19.25 -1.11 11.71
CA GLU A 130 -20.62 -1.53 11.44
C GLU A 130 -20.81 -1.96 9.99
N LYS A 131 -20.28 -1.20 9.04
CA LYS A 131 -20.33 -1.54 7.61
C LYS A 131 -19.59 -2.84 7.29
N THR A 132 -18.44 -3.07 7.92
CA THR A 132 -17.65 -4.29 7.75
C THR A 132 -18.39 -5.51 8.33
N ILE A 133 -18.97 -5.38 9.52
CA ILE A 133 -19.80 -6.41 10.16
C ILE A 133 -21.02 -6.73 9.29
N THR A 134 -21.74 -5.72 8.83
CA THR A 134 -22.92 -5.88 7.98
C THR A 134 -22.56 -6.60 6.67
N LYS A 135 -21.42 -6.29 6.07
CA LYS A 135 -20.95 -6.97 4.86
C LYS A 135 -20.62 -8.44 5.15
N ALA A 136 -19.94 -8.72 6.25
CA ALA A 136 -19.58 -10.09 6.65
C ALA A 136 -20.85 -10.95 6.91
N ILE A 137 -21.85 -10.40 7.60
CA ILE A 137 -23.14 -11.07 7.83
C ILE A 137 -23.85 -11.39 6.51
N LYS A 138 -23.83 -10.46 5.54
CA LYS A 138 -24.46 -10.68 4.22
C LYS A 138 -23.73 -11.70 3.34
N THR A 139 -22.47 -11.98 3.61
CA THR A 139 -21.67 -12.96 2.86
C THR A 139 -21.65 -14.34 3.52
N ALA A 140 -22.15 -14.49 4.73
CA ALA A 140 -22.35 -15.79 5.38
C ALA A 140 -23.36 -16.62 4.57
N ARG A 141 -22.98 -17.85 4.20
CA ARG A 141 -23.77 -18.72 3.32
C ARG A 141 -24.56 -19.79 4.09
N THR A 142 -24.16 -20.06 5.33
CA THR A 142 -24.80 -21.06 6.17
C THR A 142 -25.09 -20.49 7.56
N ASP A 143 -26.05 -21.09 8.26
CA ASP A 143 -26.39 -20.71 9.64
C ASP A 143 -25.22 -20.95 10.60
N GLU A 144 -24.36 -21.95 10.31
CA GLU A 144 -23.15 -22.24 11.07
C GLU A 144 -22.08 -21.14 10.90
N GLU A 145 -21.85 -20.69 9.68
CA GLU A 145 -20.95 -19.55 9.40
C GLU A 145 -21.45 -18.27 10.07
N LEU A 146 -22.77 -18.06 10.08
CA LEU A 146 -23.39 -16.92 10.75
C LEU A 146 -23.22 -16.99 12.29
N ALA A 147 -23.38 -18.17 12.88
CA ALA A 147 -23.17 -18.38 14.29
C ALA A 147 -21.71 -18.15 14.71
N GLN A 148 -20.75 -18.69 13.96
CA GLN A 148 -19.33 -18.46 14.19
C GLN A 148 -18.96 -16.99 14.07
N LEU A 149 -19.52 -16.28 13.10
CA LEU A 149 -19.29 -14.85 12.90
C LEU A 149 -19.82 -14.03 14.08
N LYS A 150 -21.02 -14.35 14.58
CA LYS A 150 -21.62 -13.71 15.79
C LYS A 150 -20.75 -13.91 17.02
N THR A 151 -20.22 -15.11 17.23
CA THR A 151 -19.32 -15.41 18.34
C THR A 151 -18.05 -14.56 18.28
N LYS A 152 -17.39 -14.51 17.11
CA LYS A 152 -16.20 -13.68 16.92
C LYS A 152 -16.45 -12.19 17.11
N ILE A 153 -17.60 -11.68 16.66
CA ILE A 153 -17.98 -10.28 16.87
C ILE A 153 -18.15 -9.98 18.37
N ASN A 154 -18.80 -10.87 19.09
CA ASN A 154 -18.98 -10.71 20.54
C ASN A 154 -17.65 -10.76 21.29
N GLU A 155 -16.72 -11.66 20.92
CA GLU A 155 -15.37 -11.71 21.48
C GLU A 155 -14.61 -10.40 21.26
N MET A 156 -14.75 -9.78 20.08
CA MET A 156 -14.11 -8.50 19.77
C MET A 156 -14.73 -7.30 20.51
N LEU A 157 -16.00 -7.39 20.89
CA LEU A 157 -16.70 -6.32 21.63
C LEU A 157 -16.51 -6.42 23.16
N THR A 158 -16.04 -7.57 23.65
CA THR A 158 -15.81 -7.82 25.08
C THR A 158 -14.33 -7.80 25.47
N ALA A 159 -13.42 -7.67 24.52
CA ALA A 159 -11.97 -7.52 24.73
C ALA A 159 -11.56 -6.04 24.84
#